data_9576fa2ac4afb89ace9b7e3e590723e2
#
_entry.id   9576fa2ac4afb89ace9b7e3e590723e2
#
_cell.length_a   1.000
_cell.length_b   1.000
_cell.length_c   1.000
_cell.angle_alpha   90.00
_cell.angle_beta   90.00
_cell.angle_gamma   90.00
#
_symmetry.space_group_name_H-M   'P 1'
#
loop_
_entity.id
_entity.type
_entity.pdbx_description
1 polymer ?
#
loop_
_entity_poly.entity_id
_entity_poly.type
_entity_poly.pdbx_seq_one_letter_code
_entity_poly.pdbx_strand_id
1 'polypeptide(L)' 'PGDHLFLRVTDNGTGIDPEVQERIFIPFFTTKPTGSGIGLTISRQIMHQHHGSITVQSKVGEGSMFTLLFPIV' A
#
# COMPACT_ATOMS: atom_id res chain seq x y z
N PRO A 1 19.94 13.37 10.13
CA PRO A 1 18.83 13.01 9.32
C PRO A 1 19.21 11.88 8.41
N GLY A 2 18.49 10.84 8.42
CA GLY A 2 18.81 9.67 7.65
C GLY A 2 18.38 9.80 6.20
N ASP A 3 19.10 9.11 5.36
CA ASP A 3 18.65 8.91 4.00
C ASP A 3 17.52 7.89 3.97
N HIS A 4 16.77 7.91 2.90
CA HIS A 4 15.66 6.99 2.73
C HIS A 4 15.74 6.33 1.35
N LEU A 5 15.33 5.07 1.30
CA LEU A 5 15.17 4.34 0.06
C LEU A 5 13.69 4.28 -0.29
N PHE A 6 13.35 4.64 -1.50
CA PHE A 6 11.98 4.55 -2.01
C PHE A 6 11.86 3.36 -2.94
N LEU A 7 10.79 2.61 -2.79
CA LEU A 7 10.39 1.61 -3.78
C LEU A 7 8.97 1.93 -4.19
N ARG A 8 8.74 2.16 -5.48
CA ARG A 8 7.41 2.44 -6.02
C ARG A 8 6.96 1.30 -6.90
N VAL A 9 5.74 0.87 -6.67
CA VAL A 9 5.08 -0.13 -7.49
C VAL A 9 3.87 0.54 -8.12
N THR A 10 3.87 0.61 -9.44
CA THR A 10 2.82 1.29 -10.19
C THR A 10 2.12 0.30 -11.10
N ASP A 11 0.80 0.37 -11.17
CA ASP A 11 0.03 -0.36 -12.15
C ASP A 11 -0.89 0.59 -12.93
N ASN A 12 -1.40 0.13 -14.05
CA ASN A 12 -2.32 0.87 -14.87
C ASN A 12 -3.71 0.22 -14.90
N GLY A 13 -4.09 -0.39 -13.78
CA GLY A 13 -5.39 -1.04 -13.63
C GLY A 13 -6.52 -0.05 -13.44
N THR A 14 -7.59 -0.51 -12.80
CA THR A 14 -8.81 0.29 -12.64
C THR A 14 -8.68 1.37 -11.57
N GLY A 15 -7.63 1.33 -10.75
CA GLY A 15 -7.48 2.23 -9.63
C GLY A 15 -8.29 1.79 -8.42
N ILE A 16 -8.25 2.59 -7.38
CA ILE A 16 -8.93 2.32 -6.13
C ILE A 16 -9.79 3.54 -5.78
N ASP A 17 -11.06 3.30 -5.50
CA ASP A 17 -11.97 4.34 -5.06
C ASP A 17 -11.43 4.99 -3.77
N PRO A 18 -11.53 6.32 -3.59
CA PRO A 18 -11.02 6.98 -2.38
C PRO A 18 -11.56 6.40 -1.08
N GLU A 19 -12.82 6.00 -1.03
CA GLU A 19 -13.40 5.39 0.17
C GLU A 19 -12.75 4.04 0.46
N VAL A 20 -12.40 3.29 -0.58
CA VAL A 20 -11.73 2.00 -0.43
C VAL A 20 -10.28 2.21 -0.02
N GLN A 21 -9.61 3.24 -0.55
CA GLN A 21 -8.22 3.53 -0.19
C GLN A 21 -8.04 3.71 1.32
N GLU A 22 -9.02 4.28 2.00
CA GLU A 22 -8.96 4.46 3.43
C GLU A 22 -9.04 3.16 4.21
N ARG A 23 -9.45 2.08 3.55
CA ARG A 23 -9.71 0.79 4.20
C ARG A 23 -8.80 -0.35 3.77
N ILE A 24 -7.94 -0.13 2.78
CA ILE A 24 -7.16 -1.23 2.22
C ILE A 24 -6.17 -1.84 3.20
N PHE A 25 -5.83 -1.15 4.28
CA PHE A 25 -4.95 -1.67 5.32
C PHE A 25 -5.70 -2.25 6.52
N ILE A 26 -7.03 -2.22 6.49
CA ILE A 26 -7.84 -2.84 7.56
C ILE A 26 -7.77 -4.36 7.38
N PRO A 27 -7.45 -5.13 8.44
CA PRO A 27 -7.40 -6.58 8.34
C PRO A 27 -8.70 -7.17 7.81
N PHE A 28 -8.56 -8.12 6.89
CA PHE A 28 -9.66 -8.84 6.26
C PHE A 28 -10.54 -8.00 5.33
N PHE A 29 -10.21 -6.73 5.12
CA PHE A 29 -10.91 -5.94 4.12
C PHE A 29 -10.44 -6.36 2.72
N THR A 30 -11.37 -6.68 1.84
CA THR A 30 -11.05 -7.01 0.46
C THR A 30 -12.25 -6.75 -0.43
N THR A 31 -11.98 -6.33 -1.67
CA THR A 31 -13.00 -6.21 -2.71
C THR A 31 -13.06 -7.44 -3.61
N LYS A 32 -12.15 -8.40 -3.39
CA LYS A 32 -12.07 -9.63 -4.19
C LYS A 32 -12.78 -10.75 -3.44
N PRO A 33 -13.75 -11.43 -4.08
CA PRO A 33 -14.48 -12.50 -3.40
C PRO A 33 -13.60 -13.64 -2.88
N THR A 34 -12.44 -13.87 -3.50
CA THR A 34 -11.54 -14.95 -3.13
C THR A 34 -10.35 -14.48 -2.30
N GLY A 35 -10.25 -13.19 -2.04
CA GLY A 35 -9.13 -12.64 -1.27
C GLY A 35 -9.37 -12.74 0.22
N SER A 36 -8.30 -12.81 0.99
CA SER A 36 -8.36 -12.85 2.45
C SER A 36 -8.39 -11.47 3.11
N GLY A 37 -7.93 -10.44 2.40
CA GLY A 37 -7.88 -9.08 2.93
C GLY A 37 -6.76 -8.85 3.92
N ILE A 38 -5.76 -9.72 3.98
CA ILE A 38 -4.65 -9.56 4.94
C ILE A 38 -3.32 -9.17 4.30
N GLY A 39 -3.22 -9.25 2.95
CA GLY A 39 -1.94 -9.01 2.27
C GLY A 39 -1.35 -7.64 2.54
N LEU A 40 -2.13 -6.57 2.38
CA LEU A 40 -1.65 -5.21 2.63
C LEU A 40 -1.42 -4.94 4.11
N THR A 41 -2.21 -5.57 4.99
CA THR A 41 -2.01 -5.47 6.43
C THR A 41 -0.66 -6.04 6.83
N ILE A 42 -0.30 -7.20 6.27
CA ILE A 42 0.99 -7.82 6.53
C ILE A 42 2.12 -6.94 5.99
N SER A 43 1.97 -6.39 4.79
CA SER A 43 2.95 -5.49 4.20
C SER A 43 3.19 -4.28 5.09
N ARG A 44 2.13 -3.68 5.61
CA ARG A 44 2.24 -2.54 6.50
C ARG A 44 2.96 -2.90 7.79
N GLN A 45 2.68 -4.07 8.36
CA GLN A 45 3.37 -4.53 9.57
C GLN A 45 4.87 -4.72 9.33
N ILE A 46 5.21 -5.31 8.19
CA ILE A 46 6.63 -5.50 7.83
C ILE A 46 7.33 -4.16 7.70
N MET A 47 6.71 -3.19 7.04
CA MET A 47 7.28 -1.86 6.92
C MET A 47 7.46 -1.20 8.29
N HIS A 48 6.49 -1.37 9.18
CA HIS A 48 6.59 -0.85 10.54
C HIS A 48 7.77 -1.44 11.31
N GLN A 49 8.01 -2.74 11.15
CA GLN A 49 9.13 -3.42 11.81
C GLN A 49 10.48 -2.89 11.31
N HIS A 50 10.52 -2.40 10.08
CA HIS A 50 11.73 -1.82 9.49
C HIS A 50 11.77 -0.30 9.66
N HIS A 51 10.90 0.28 10.48
CA HIS A 51 10.80 1.72 10.72
C HIS A 51 10.47 2.50 9.44
N GLY A 52 9.88 1.83 8.47
CA GLY A 52 9.46 2.45 7.23
C GLY A 52 7.98 2.71 7.18
N SER A 53 7.49 3.05 6.01
CA SER A 53 6.08 3.29 5.78
C SER A 53 5.67 2.81 4.40
N ILE A 54 4.36 2.59 4.24
CA ILE A 54 3.76 2.27 2.96
C ILE A 54 2.60 3.24 2.74
N THR A 55 2.55 3.83 1.54
CA THR A 55 1.48 4.74 1.16
C THR A 55 0.93 4.33 -0.18
N VAL A 56 -0.30 4.73 -0.46
CA VAL A 56 -0.96 4.45 -1.73
C VAL A 56 -1.49 5.75 -2.31
N GLN A 57 -1.31 5.91 -3.61
CA GLN A 57 -1.97 6.93 -4.41
C GLN A 57 -2.65 6.23 -5.57
N SER A 58 -3.92 6.48 -5.74
CA SER A 58 -4.68 5.81 -6.77
C SER A 58 -5.77 6.72 -7.28
N LYS A 59 -6.10 6.56 -8.56
CA LYS A 59 -7.17 7.30 -9.20
C LYS A 59 -7.96 6.34 -10.06
N VAL A 60 -9.26 6.34 -9.86
CA VAL A 60 -10.15 5.46 -10.60
C VAL A 60 -9.98 5.72 -12.11
N GLY A 61 -9.78 4.65 -12.86
CA GLY A 61 -9.54 4.69 -14.29
C GLY A 61 -8.10 4.93 -14.71
N GLU A 62 -7.20 5.22 -13.77
CA GLU A 62 -5.79 5.52 -14.11
C GLU A 62 -4.79 4.56 -13.46
N GLY A 63 -5.21 3.83 -12.43
CA GLY A 63 -4.34 2.87 -11.77
C GLY A 63 -3.93 3.28 -10.38
N SER A 64 -2.94 2.60 -9.84
CA SER A 64 -2.51 2.77 -8.46
C SER A 64 -1.00 2.84 -8.37
N MET A 65 -0.50 3.57 -7.39
CA MET A 65 0.92 3.64 -7.08
C MET A 65 1.10 3.43 -5.58
N PHE A 66 1.87 2.40 -5.24
CA PHE A 66 2.26 2.14 -3.86
C PHE A 66 3.70 2.58 -3.68
N THR A 67 3.96 3.31 -2.61
CA THR A 67 5.30 3.77 -2.28
C THR A 67 5.71 3.18 -0.94
N LEU A 68 6.84 2.47 -0.94
CA LEU A 68 7.44 1.93 0.27
C LEU A 68 8.66 2.79 0.59
N LEU A 69 8.73 3.27 1.82
CA LEU A 69 9.79 4.14 2.28
C LEU A 69 10.57 3.43 3.39
N PHE A 70 11.86 3.27 3.17
CA PHE A 70 12.76 2.63 4.14
C PHE A 70 13.80 3.62 4.61
N PRO A 71 14.03 3.74 5.92
CA PRO A 71 15.17 4.50 6.40
C PRO A 71 16.46 3.73 6.12
N ILE A 72 17.48 4.43 5.68
CA ILE A 72 18.82 3.88 5.50
C ILE A 72 19.65 4.32 6.68
N VAL A 73 20.16 3.35 7.42
CA VAL A 73 20.94 3.65 8.61
C VAL A 73 22.42 3.65 8.29
#